data_a57404a96c98a39c809f3eb0600759e7
#
_entry.id   a57404a96c98a39c809f3eb0600759e7
#
_cell.length_a   1.000
_cell.length_b   1.000
_cell.length_c   1.000
_cell.angle_alpha   90.00
_cell.angle_beta   90.00
_cell.angle_gamma   90.00
#
_symmetry.space_group_name_H-M   'P 1'
#
loop_
_entity.id
_entity.type
_entity.pdbx_description
1 polymer ?
#
loop_
_entity_poly.entity_id
_entity_poly.type
_entity_poly.pdbx_seq_one_letter_code
_entity_poly.pdbx_strand_id
1 'polypeptide(L)'
;MPSDNCLEGLISQIVADPALHARWLNTFSYLEYVGFRKILKSQRAEVLTAAILGHACEEGRHALGLKKLAVKLGGAGFDSYAPQVLLCGEEAEAYFQDLDQFCDEAFADRSADERVRLAYSYVTWLVERRALDVYGLYKSALGDSEIARKLGGLLAEETKHLSDIEALLQAADPAFSTRSKEFESVENSLYEVFLAALTKALAQESPVKVAVAS
;
A
#
# COMPACT_ATOMS: atom_id res chain seq x y z
N MET A 1 2.89 -17.93 6.92
CA MET A 1 2.86 -17.33 8.27
C MET A 1 1.40 -17.21 8.73
N PRO A 2 1.05 -17.10 10.04
CA PRO A 2 -0.37 -16.99 10.46
C PRO A 2 -1.11 -15.78 9.87
N SER A 3 -0.41 -14.68 9.57
CA SER A 3 -0.96 -13.46 8.96
C SER A 3 -1.43 -13.67 7.51
N ASP A 4 -0.76 -14.50 6.73
CA ASP A 4 -1.08 -14.70 5.31
C ASP A 4 -2.42 -15.42 5.13
N ASN A 5 -2.67 -16.48 5.89
CA ASN A 5 -3.96 -17.18 5.89
C ASN A 5 -5.12 -16.27 6.36
N CYS A 6 -4.84 -15.32 7.26
CA CYS A 6 -5.83 -14.34 7.69
C CYS A 6 -6.16 -13.37 6.55
N LEU A 7 -5.15 -12.79 5.91
CA LEU A 7 -5.32 -11.84 4.80
C LEU A 7 -6.03 -12.48 3.60
N GLU A 8 -5.69 -13.71 3.20
CA GLU A 8 -6.38 -14.43 2.13
C GLU A 8 -7.89 -14.57 2.40
N GLY A 9 -8.26 -14.90 3.65
CA GLY A 9 -9.67 -14.99 4.05
C GLY A 9 -10.40 -13.63 3.95
N LEU A 10 -9.76 -12.55 4.39
CA LEU A 10 -10.31 -11.20 4.30
C LEU A 10 -10.46 -10.75 2.84
N ILE A 11 -9.45 -10.98 2.01
CA ILE A 11 -9.51 -10.67 0.57
C ILE A 11 -10.62 -11.44 -0.11
N SER A 12 -10.80 -12.72 0.20
CA SER A 12 -11.87 -13.53 -0.37
C SER A 12 -13.25 -12.99 0.00
N GLN A 13 -13.44 -12.53 1.24
CA GLN A 13 -14.67 -11.88 1.68
C GLN A 13 -14.89 -10.55 0.94
N ILE A 14 -13.86 -9.73 0.80
CA ILE A 14 -13.92 -8.44 0.09
C ILE A 14 -14.32 -8.64 -1.37
N VAL A 15 -13.67 -9.57 -2.07
CA VAL A 15 -13.93 -9.83 -3.50
C VAL A 15 -15.33 -10.40 -3.76
N ALA A 16 -15.89 -11.12 -2.78
CA ALA A 16 -17.23 -11.69 -2.88
C ALA A 16 -18.36 -10.63 -2.78
N ASP A 17 -18.08 -9.45 -2.21
CA ASP A 17 -19.06 -8.36 -2.09
C ASP A 17 -18.64 -7.17 -2.99
N PRO A 18 -19.42 -6.83 -4.03
CA PRO A 18 -19.05 -5.75 -4.95
C PRO A 18 -18.87 -4.38 -4.29
N ALA A 19 -19.59 -4.06 -3.21
CA ALA A 19 -19.49 -2.79 -2.53
C ALA A 19 -18.19 -2.73 -1.69
N LEU A 20 -17.87 -3.78 -0.96
CA LEU A 20 -16.60 -3.92 -0.24
C LEU A 20 -15.43 -3.91 -1.22
N HIS A 21 -15.55 -4.63 -2.33
CA HIS A 21 -14.53 -4.70 -3.36
C HIS A 21 -14.24 -3.32 -4.00
N ALA A 22 -15.29 -2.54 -4.29
CA ALA A 22 -15.11 -1.19 -4.80
C ALA A 22 -14.42 -0.26 -3.78
N ARG A 23 -14.77 -0.37 -2.48
CA ARG A 23 -14.11 0.37 -1.40
C ARG A 23 -12.64 -0.03 -1.26
N TRP A 24 -12.34 -1.32 -1.35
CA TRP A 24 -10.96 -1.85 -1.31
C TRP A 24 -10.09 -1.31 -2.43
N LEU A 25 -10.58 -1.39 -3.67
CA LEU A 25 -9.91 -0.81 -4.84
C LEU A 25 -9.68 0.71 -4.68
N ASN A 26 -10.66 1.40 -4.10
CA ASN A 26 -10.56 2.83 -3.88
C ASN A 26 -9.57 3.18 -2.76
N THR A 27 -9.44 2.33 -1.74
CA THR A 27 -8.40 2.46 -0.71
C THR A 27 -7.00 2.28 -1.31
N PHE A 28 -6.79 1.29 -2.15
CA PHE A 28 -5.52 1.15 -2.87
C PHE A 28 -5.22 2.36 -3.75
N SER A 29 -6.20 2.81 -4.53
CA SER A 29 -6.07 4.05 -5.30
C SER A 29 -5.69 5.24 -4.43
N TYR A 30 -6.22 5.33 -3.22
CA TYR A 30 -5.89 6.38 -2.27
C TYR A 30 -4.46 6.27 -1.75
N LEU A 31 -3.98 5.07 -1.43
CA LEU A 31 -2.61 4.85 -0.97
C LEU A 31 -1.57 5.19 -2.06
N GLU A 32 -1.80 4.78 -3.30
CA GLU A 32 -0.97 5.18 -4.45
C GLU A 32 -0.95 6.71 -4.62
N TYR A 33 -2.10 7.37 -4.47
CA TYR A 33 -2.19 8.83 -4.49
C TYR A 33 -1.41 9.47 -3.32
N VAL A 34 -1.44 8.89 -2.12
CA VAL A 34 -0.64 9.34 -0.98
C VAL A 34 0.84 9.20 -1.29
N GLY A 35 1.28 8.05 -1.85
CA GLY A 35 2.65 7.81 -2.31
C GLY A 35 3.10 8.86 -3.33
N PHE A 36 2.33 9.08 -4.38
CA PHE A 36 2.58 10.10 -5.39
C PHE A 36 2.81 11.49 -4.79
N ARG A 37 1.89 11.95 -3.94
CA ARG A 37 2.00 13.26 -3.28
C ARG A 37 3.23 13.36 -2.39
N LYS A 38 3.53 12.29 -1.65
CA LYS A 38 4.62 12.23 -0.71
C LYS A 38 5.96 12.33 -1.42
N ILE A 39 6.16 11.58 -2.49
CA ILE A 39 7.38 11.65 -3.31
C ILE A 39 7.64 13.09 -3.73
N LEU A 40 6.64 13.76 -4.32
CA LEU A 40 6.79 15.13 -4.79
C LEU A 40 7.01 16.14 -3.65
N LYS A 41 6.38 15.94 -2.50
CA LYS A 41 6.47 16.86 -1.36
C LYS A 41 7.79 16.70 -0.58
N SER A 42 8.32 15.49 -0.47
CA SER A 42 9.53 15.21 0.30
C SER A 42 10.82 15.59 -0.44
N GLN A 43 10.78 15.69 -1.77
CA GLN A 43 11.96 16.00 -2.57
C GLN A 43 12.06 17.50 -2.86
N ARG A 44 13.22 18.08 -2.59
CA ARG A 44 13.53 19.44 -3.03
C ARG A 44 13.77 19.43 -4.54
N ALA A 45 13.41 20.51 -5.23
CA ALA A 45 13.55 20.62 -6.68
C ALA A 45 15.00 20.39 -7.17
N GLU A 46 15.98 20.80 -6.36
CA GLU A 46 17.41 20.69 -6.70
C GLU A 46 17.92 19.24 -6.71
N VAL A 47 17.24 18.33 -6.03
CA VAL A 47 17.64 16.91 -5.93
C VAL A 47 16.65 15.96 -6.61
N LEU A 48 15.59 16.51 -7.21
CA LEU A 48 14.58 15.73 -7.94
C LEU A 48 15.17 15.20 -9.25
N THR A 49 15.49 13.91 -9.27
CA THR A 49 16.04 13.23 -10.45
C THR A 49 14.94 12.77 -11.40
N ALA A 50 15.31 12.44 -12.65
CA ALA A 50 14.40 11.83 -13.62
C ALA A 50 13.84 10.49 -13.11
N ALA A 51 14.63 9.71 -12.35
CA ALA A 51 14.18 8.45 -11.76
C ALA A 51 13.08 8.68 -10.69
N ILE A 52 13.31 9.61 -9.76
CA ILE A 52 12.31 9.95 -8.73
C ILE A 52 11.05 10.53 -9.36
N LEU A 53 11.19 11.41 -10.35
CA LEU A 53 10.03 11.97 -11.06
C LEU A 53 9.28 10.90 -11.85
N GLY A 54 9.98 9.95 -12.47
CA GLY A 54 9.41 8.81 -13.16
C GLY A 54 8.58 7.96 -12.20
N HIS A 55 9.14 7.57 -11.06
CA HIS A 55 8.44 6.83 -10.00
C HIS A 55 7.18 7.57 -9.53
N ALA A 56 7.26 8.87 -9.22
CA ALA A 56 6.08 9.64 -8.86
C ALA A 56 4.98 9.60 -9.95
N CYS A 57 5.34 9.68 -11.23
CA CYS A 57 4.39 9.58 -12.34
C CYS A 57 3.75 8.18 -12.42
N GLU A 58 4.50 7.13 -12.10
CA GLU A 58 4.01 5.75 -12.06
C GLU A 58 3.00 5.56 -10.94
N GLU A 59 3.28 6.03 -9.72
CA GLU A 59 2.33 6.07 -8.58
C GLU A 59 1.02 6.80 -8.94
N GLY A 60 1.14 7.99 -9.57
CA GLY A 60 -0.03 8.74 -10.03
C GLY A 60 -0.86 7.98 -11.08
N ARG A 61 -0.22 7.19 -11.94
CA ARG A 61 -0.88 6.34 -12.93
C ARG A 61 -1.54 5.12 -12.27
N HIS A 62 -0.90 4.50 -11.27
CA HIS A 62 -1.48 3.43 -10.46
C HIS A 62 -2.73 3.92 -9.74
N ALA A 63 -2.65 5.06 -9.05
CA ALA A 63 -3.79 5.69 -8.40
C ALA A 63 -4.97 5.90 -9.35
N LEU A 64 -4.71 6.49 -10.53
CA LEU A 64 -5.75 6.72 -11.54
C LEU A 64 -6.32 5.39 -12.10
N GLY A 65 -5.47 4.40 -12.31
CA GLY A 65 -5.89 3.09 -12.81
C GLY A 65 -6.84 2.38 -11.85
N LEU A 66 -6.47 2.31 -10.57
CA LEU A 66 -7.28 1.72 -9.51
C LEU A 66 -8.55 2.53 -9.24
N LYS A 67 -8.50 3.87 -9.28
CA LYS A 67 -9.68 4.75 -9.21
C LYS A 67 -10.71 4.40 -10.27
N LYS A 68 -10.28 4.27 -11.52
CA LYS A 68 -11.19 3.91 -12.63
C LYS A 68 -11.84 2.54 -12.43
N LEU A 69 -11.13 1.58 -11.83
CA LEU A 69 -11.69 0.28 -11.49
C LEU A 69 -12.71 0.38 -10.36
N ALA A 70 -12.43 1.16 -9.31
CA ALA A 70 -13.35 1.40 -8.21
C ALA A 70 -14.65 2.06 -8.69
N VAL A 71 -14.54 3.08 -9.55
CA VAL A 71 -15.70 3.75 -10.16
C VAL A 71 -16.47 2.80 -11.08
N LYS A 72 -15.79 1.99 -11.87
CA LYS A 72 -16.44 0.99 -12.74
C LYS A 72 -17.25 -0.02 -11.94
N LEU A 73 -16.74 -0.44 -10.78
CA LEU A 73 -17.37 -1.46 -9.94
C LEU A 73 -18.46 -0.86 -9.04
N GLY A 74 -18.19 0.28 -8.39
CA GLY A 74 -19.04 0.89 -7.37
C GLY A 74 -19.91 2.06 -7.84
N GLY A 75 -19.69 2.54 -9.08
CA GLY A 75 -20.42 3.68 -9.65
C GLY A 75 -19.78 5.03 -9.36
N ALA A 76 -20.43 6.11 -9.83
CA ALA A 76 -19.91 7.48 -9.79
C ALA A 76 -19.63 8.02 -8.38
N GLY A 77 -20.28 7.49 -7.34
CA GLY A 77 -20.01 7.87 -5.94
C GLY A 77 -18.59 7.58 -5.49
N PHE A 78 -17.87 6.67 -6.17
CA PHE A 78 -16.48 6.32 -5.91
C PHE A 78 -15.46 7.25 -6.58
N ASP A 79 -15.89 8.25 -7.31
CA ASP A 79 -15.01 9.27 -7.90
C ASP A 79 -14.57 10.33 -6.89
N SER A 80 -14.24 9.88 -5.69
CA SER A 80 -13.69 10.66 -4.58
C SER A 80 -12.92 9.77 -3.63
N TYR A 81 -12.23 10.36 -2.65
CA TYR A 81 -11.62 9.66 -1.52
C TYR A 81 -12.31 9.99 -0.19
N ALA A 82 -13.61 10.26 -0.24
CA ALA A 82 -14.40 10.48 0.97
C ALA A 82 -14.40 9.20 1.86
N PRO A 83 -14.38 9.33 3.19
CA PRO A 83 -14.22 8.18 4.09
C PRO A 83 -15.19 7.03 3.84
N GLN A 84 -16.45 7.33 3.49
CA GLN A 84 -17.49 6.33 3.25
C GLN A 84 -17.25 5.45 2.01
N VAL A 85 -16.39 5.86 1.08
CA VAL A 85 -16.04 5.09 -0.12
C VAL A 85 -14.66 4.46 -0.05
N LEU A 86 -14.04 4.49 1.14
CA LEU A 86 -12.81 3.79 1.46
C LEU A 86 -13.09 2.63 2.43
N LEU A 87 -12.31 1.58 2.37
CA LEU A 87 -12.30 0.49 3.35
C LEU A 87 -11.07 0.68 4.25
N CYS A 88 -11.29 1.08 5.49
CA CYS A 88 -10.21 1.40 6.45
C CYS A 88 -9.19 2.43 5.91
N GLY A 89 -9.68 3.50 5.26
CA GLY A 89 -8.82 4.49 4.61
C GLY A 89 -7.96 5.27 5.60
N GLU A 90 -8.51 5.63 6.76
CA GLU A 90 -7.78 6.35 7.82
C GLU A 90 -6.68 5.49 8.43
N GLU A 91 -6.98 4.21 8.71
CA GLU A 91 -6.01 3.27 9.26
C GLU A 91 -4.92 2.91 8.24
N ALA A 92 -5.27 2.84 6.96
CA ALA A 92 -4.30 2.63 5.89
C ALA A 92 -3.36 3.85 5.73
N GLU A 93 -3.89 5.08 5.82
CA GLU A 93 -3.06 6.29 5.82
C GLU A 93 -2.18 6.38 7.07
N ALA A 94 -2.71 6.03 8.26
CA ALA A 94 -1.96 6.01 9.50
C ALA A 94 -0.77 5.04 9.41
N TYR A 95 -0.97 3.83 8.86
CA TYR A 95 0.11 2.88 8.61
C TYR A 95 1.26 3.51 7.79
N PHE A 96 0.94 4.24 6.72
CA PHE A 96 1.95 4.93 5.89
C PHE A 96 2.66 6.06 6.65
N GLN A 97 1.90 6.84 7.42
CA GLN A 97 2.45 7.97 8.20
C GLN A 97 3.37 7.50 9.31
N ASP A 98 2.97 6.46 10.05
CA ASP A 98 3.76 5.90 11.15
C ASP A 98 5.06 5.27 10.62
N LEU A 99 4.98 4.57 9.49
CA LEU A 99 6.16 4.00 8.83
C LEU A 99 7.13 5.09 8.35
N ASP A 100 6.59 6.17 7.80
CA ASP A 100 7.40 7.31 7.36
C ASP A 100 8.09 8.00 8.52
N GLN A 101 7.35 8.26 9.58
CA GLN A 101 7.89 8.88 10.78
C GLN A 101 9.00 7.99 11.37
N PHE A 102 8.77 6.70 11.49
CA PHE A 102 9.79 5.76 11.97
C PHE A 102 11.06 5.80 11.13
N CYS A 103 10.94 5.73 9.80
CA CYS A 103 12.09 5.79 8.92
C CYS A 103 12.82 7.13 8.98
N ASP A 104 12.10 8.24 9.08
CA ASP A 104 12.69 9.57 9.21
C ASP A 104 13.45 9.73 10.55
N GLU A 105 12.87 9.28 11.66
CA GLU A 105 13.47 9.34 13.00
C GLU A 105 14.74 8.46 13.10
N ALA A 106 14.77 7.31 12.43
CA ALA A 106 15.92 6.41 12.41
C ALA A 106 17.19 7.02 11.80
N PHE A 107 17.06 8.11 11.06
CA PHE A 107 18.18 8.85 10.44
C PHE A 107 18.33 10.28 10.96
N ALA A 108 17.79 10.57 12.16
CA ALA A 108 17.84 11.91 12.74
C ALA A 108 19.26 12.42 13.03
N ASP A 109 20.24 11.52 13.16
CA ASP A 109 21.67 11.80 13.36
C ASP A 109 22.43 12.12 12.07
N ARG A 110 21.79 11.96 10.90
CA ARG A 110 22.40 12.18 9.58
C ARG A 110 22.24 13.64 9.12
N SER A 111 23.02 14.00 8.12
CA SER A 111 22.80 15.29 7.43
C SER A 111 21.39 15.34 6.83
N ALA A 112 20.81 16.52 6.67
CA ALA A 112 19.45 16.68 6.16
C ALA A 112 19.22 15.96 4.82
N ASP A 113 20.20 16.02 3.93
CA ASP A 113 20.10 15.41 2.61
C ASP A 113 20.20 13.86 2.67
N GLU A 114 21.07 13.33 3.54
CA GLU A 114 21.15 11.87 3.76
C GLU A 114 19.91 11.34 4.44
N ARG A 115 19.40 12.05 5.46
CA ARG A 115 18.16 11.69 6.17
C ARG A 115 17.00 11.56 5.19
N VAL A 116 16.73 12.59 4.40
CA VAL A 116 15.65 12.57 3.40
C VAL A 116 15.83 11.43 2.41
N ARG A 117 17.04 11.23 1.88
CA ARG A 117 17.33 10.17 0.91
C ARG A 117 17.14 8.78 1.51
N LEU A 118 17.71 8.50 2.68
CA LEU A 118 17.62 7.18 3.32
C LEU A 118 16.20 6.89 3.81
N ALA A 119 15.54 7.86 4.47
CA ALA A 119 14.15 7.69 4.90
C ALA A 119 13.23 7.37 3.70
N TYR A 120 13.30 8.17 2.62
CA TYR A 120 12.56 7.90 1.41
C TYR A 120 12.83 6.49 0.85
N SER A 121 14.11 6.11 0.75
CA SER A 121 14.49 4.82 0.17
C SER A 121 13.99 3.65 1.01
N TYR A 122 14.06 3.72 2.35
CA TYR A 122 13.57 2.66 3.22
C TYR A 122 12.03 2.57 3.24
N VAL A 123 11.33 3.71 3.27
CA VAL A 123 9.87 3.72 3.18
C VAL A 123 9.41 3.10 1.87
N THR A 124 10.00 3.53 0.74
CA THR A 124 9.68 2.97 -0.58
C THR A 124 9.93 1.46 -0.59
N TRP A 125 11.09 1.01 -0.15
CA TRP A 125 11.46 -0.41 -0.13
C TRP A 125 10.47 -1.26 0.70
N LEU A 126 10.03 -0.78 1.87
CA LEU A 126 9.09 -1.49 2.74
C LEU A 126 7.68 -1.54 2.14
N VAL A 127 7.21 -0.41 1.62
CA VAL A 127 5.88 -0.30 1.01
C VAL A 127 5.77 -1.15 -0.24
N GLU A 128 6.77 -1.12 -1.13
CA GLU A 128 6.80 -1.94 -2.35
C GLU A 128 6.79 -3.45 -2.04
N ARG A 129 7.55 -3.88 -1.03
CA ARG A 129 7.52 -5.27 -0.57
C ARG A 129 6.13 -5.67 -0.09
N ARG A 130 5.51 -4.84 0.75
CA ARG A 130 4.16 -5.09 1.26
C ARG A 130 3.13 -5.09 0.14
N ALA A 131 3.25 -4.17 -0.82
CA ALA A 131 2.39 -4.09 -1.99
C ALA A 131 2.47 -5.37 -2.84
N LEU A 132 3.67 -5.92 -3.07
CA LEU A 132 3.84 -7.17 -3.82
C LEU A 132 3.13 -8.34 -3.13
N ASP A 133 3.23 -8.47 -1.80
CA ASP A 133 2.54 -9.51 -1.03
C ASP A 133 1.01 -9.35 -1.14
N VAL A 134 0.50 -8.15 -0.84
CA VAL A 134 -0.94 -7.88 -0.82
C VAL A 134 -1.57 -7.96 -2.20
N TYR A 135 -0.97 -7.34 -3.21
CA TYR A 135 -1.46 -7.38 -4.59
C TYR A 135 -1.34 -8.78 -5.20
N GLY A 136 -0.32 -9.56 -4.80
CA GLY A 136 -0.16 -10.95 -5.21
C GLY A 136 -1.32 -11.83 -4.74
N LEU A 137 -1.65 -11.76 -3.45
CA LEU A 137 -2.79 -12.46 -2.85
C LEU A 137 -4.12 -11.98 -3.45
N TYR A 138 -4.27 -10.67 -3.61
CA TYR A 138 -5.47 -10.09 -4.20
C TYR A 138 -5.68 -10.53 -5.65
N LYS A 139 -4.63 -10.50 -6.48
CA LYS A 139 -4.68 -11.00 -7.86
C LYS A 139 -5.07 -12.48 -7.92
N SER A 140 -4.53 -13.29 -7.00
CA SER A 140 -4.86 -14.72 -6.92
C SER A 140 -6.33 -14.94 -6.60
N ALA A 141 -6.92 -14.16 -5.69
CA ALA A 141 -8.35 -14.24 -5.35
C ALA A 141 -9.27 -13.80 -6.49
N LEU A 142 -8.79 -12.98 -7.42
CA LEU A 142 -9.55 -12.45 -8.56
C LEU A 142 -9.62 -13.40 -9.77
N GLY A 143 -8.79 -14.44 -9.81
CA GLY A 143 -8.69 -15.35 -10.93
C GLY A 143 -8.35 -14.65 -12.26
N ASP A 144 -8.99 -15.06 -13.36
CA ASP A 144 -8.78 -14.46 -14.70
C ASP A 144 -9.77 -13.32 -14.97
N SER A 145 -9.75 -12.29 -14.14
CA SER A 145 -10.59 -11.10 -14.29
C SER A 145 -9.84 -9.93 -14.98
N GLU A 146 -10.59 -8.92 -15.45
CA GLU A 146 -9.98 -7.68 -15.96
C GLU A 146 -9.13 -7.00 -14.90
N ILE A 147 -9.58 -7.01 -13.64
CA ILE A 147 -8.87 -6.41 -12.52
C ILE A 147 -7.56 -7.16 -12.27
N ALA A 148 -7.58 -8.50 -12.28
CA ALA A 148 -6.36 -9.31 -12.12
C ALA A 148 -5.32 -9.04 -13.21
N ARG A 149 -5.76 -8.84 -14.47
CA ARG A 149 -4.84 -8.49 -15.57
C ARG A 149 -4.20 -7.11 -15.37
N LYS A 150 -4.97 -6.13 -14.89
CA LYS A 150 -4.44 -4.78 -14.61
C LYS A 150 -3.48 -4.79 -13.42
N LEU A 151 -3.80 -5.54 -12.36
CA LEU A 151 -2.88 -5.76 -11.24
C LEU A 151 -1.60 -6.47 -11.67
N GLY A 152 -1.65 -7.34 -12.67
CA GLY A 152 -0.46 -7.98 -13.23
C GLY A 152 0.53 -6.99 -13.82
N GLY A 153 0.06 -5.93 -14.46
CA GLY A 153 0.92 -4.83 -14.96
C GLY A 153 1.55 -4.03 -13.83
N LEU A 154 0.72 -3.64 -12.83
CA LEU A 154 1.19 -2.95 -11.64
C LEU A 154 2.26 -3.77 -10.90
N LEU A 155 2.01 -5.04 -10.60
CA LEU A 155 2.96 -5.94 -9.94
C LEU A 155 4.32 -6.05 -10.68
N ALA A 156 4.32 -5.99 -12.00
CA ALA A 156 5.56 -6.03 -12.77
C ALA A 156 6.38 -4.74 -12.60
N GLU A 157 5.72 -3.59 -12.49
CA GLU A 157 6.36 -2.30 -12.23
C GLU A 157 6.90 -2.25 -10.79
N GLU A 158 6.10 -2.63 -9.78
CA GLU A 158 6.52 -2.67 -8.37
C GLU A 158 7.68 -3.63 -8.12
N THR A 159 7.71 -4.78 -8.82
CA THR A 159 8.84 -5.71 -8.75
C THR A 159 10.14 -5.05 -9.22
N LYS A 160 10.05 -4.22 -10.26
CA LYS A 160 11.21 -3.49 -10.77
C LYS A 160 11.64 -2.38 -9.80
N HIS A 161 10.68 -1.61 -9.28
CA HIS A 161 10.95 -0.56 -8.30
C HIS A 161 11.65 -1.13 -7.07
N LEU A 162 11.11 -2.23 -6.51
CA LEU A 162 11.71 -2.90 -5.37
C LEU A 162 13.16 -3.31 -5.64
N SER A 163 13.45 -3.88 -6.80
CA SER A 163 14.81 -4.25 -7.18
C SER A 163 15.75 -3.05 -7.28
N ASP A 164 15.28 -1.97 -7.89
CA ASP A 164 16.07 -0.75 -8.10
C ASP A 164 16.36 -0.05 -6.75
N ILE A 165 15.36 0.06 -5.87
CA ILE A 165 15.51 0.69 -4.56
C ILE A 165 16.37 -0.16 -3.61
N GLU A 166 16.26 -1.48 -3.66
CA GLU A 166 17.10 -2.38 -2.85
C GLU A 166 18.57 -2.26 -3.25
N ALA A 167 18.87 -2.25 -4.54
CA ALA A 167 20.23 -2.04 -5.03
C ALA A 167 20.80 -0.67 -4.58
N LEU A 168 19.97 0.38 -4.59
CA LEU A 168 20.34 1.70 -4.10
C LEU A 168 20.65 1.68 -2.59
N LEU A 169 19.79 1.02 -1.79
CA LEU A 169 19.99 0.90 -0.33
C LEU A 169 21.24 0.10 0.02
N GLN A 170 21.50 -1.01 -0.67
CA GLN A 170 22.72 -1.81 -0.49
C GLN A 170 23.99 -1.00 -0.79
N ALA A 171 23.94 -0.09 -1.75
CA ALA A 171 25.06 0.78 -2.09
C ALA A 171 25.20 1.98 -1.13
N ALA A 172 24.10 2.50 -0.60
CA ALA A 172 24.05 3.75 0.16
C ALA A 172 24.17 3.57 1.67
N ASP A 173 23.72 2.41 2.22
CA ASP A 173 23.74 2.12 3.64
C ASP A 173 24.57 0.86 3.96
N PRO A 174 25.81 1.01 4.49
CA PRO A 174 26.63 -0.14 4.89
C PRO A 174 25.96 -1.05 5.94
N ALA A 175 24.96 -0.56 6.68
CA ALA A 175 24.21 -1.33 7.67
C ALA A 175 22.93 -1.98 7.11
N PHE A 176 22.67 -1.89 5.81
CA PHE A 176 21.44 -2.39 5.17
C PHE A 176 21.07 -3.81 5.60
N SER A 177 22.00 -4.74 5.59
CA SER A 177 21.77 -6.16 5.94
C SER A 177 21.21 -6.37 7.36
N THR A 178 21.51 -5.48 8.31
CA THR A 178 20.99 -5.54 9.68
C THR A 178 19.76 -4.67 9.83
N ARG A 179 19.81 -3.45 9.31
CA ARG A 179 18.73 -2.46 9.40
C ARG A 179 17.46 -2.91 8.67
N SER A 180 17.61 -3.57 7.53
CA SER A 180 16.46 -4.11 6.78
C SER A 180 15.60 -5.04 7.63
N LYS A 181 16.20 -5.94 8.41
CA LYS A 181 15.48 -6.88 9.29
C LYS A 181 14.76 -6.17 10.45
N GLU A 182 15.40 -5.16 11.01
CA GLU A 182 14.81 -4.34 12.06
C GLU A 182 13.61 -3.57 11.52
N PHE A 183 13.76 -2.91 10.37
CA PHE A 183 12.72 -2.12 9.74
C PHE A 183 11.55 -2.98 9.26
N GLU A 184 11.80 -4.16 8.68
CA GLU A 184 10.77 -5.15 8.38
C GLU A 184 9.97 -5.57 9.62
N SER A 185 10.63 -5.74 10.76
CA SER A 185 9.94 -6.09 12.00
C SER A 185 9.00 -4.99 12.48
N VAL A 186 9.41 -3.73 12.36
CA VAL A 186 8.57 -2.58 12.71
C VAL A 186 7.42 -2.45 11.71
N GLU A 187 7.70 -2.52 10.41
CA GLU A 187 6.69 -2.47 9.36
C GLU A 187 5.62 -3.56 9.57
N ASN A 188 6.02 -4.79 9.83
CA ASN A 188 5.09 -5.89 10.12
C ASN A 188 4.18 -5.56 11.31
N SER A 189 4.72 -4.96 12.39
CA SER A 189 3.92 -4.58 13.55
C SER A 189 2.90 -3.49 13.22
N LEU A 190 3.27 -2.50 12.43
CA LEU A 190 2.37 -1.43 11.96
C LEU A 190 1.29 -2.01 11.02
N TYR A 191 1.68 -2.92 10.13
CA TYR A 191 0.74 -3.59 9.23
C TYR A 191 -0.27 -4.47 9.97
N GLU A 192 0.14 -5.15 11.05
CA GLU A 192 -0.78 -5.92 11.90
C GLU A 192 -1.87 -5.05 12.54
N VAL A 193 -1.56 -3.80 12.90
CA VAL A 193 -2.57 -2.84 13.39
C VAL A 193 -3.61 -2.55 12.31
N PHE A 194 -3.17 -2.30 11.08
CA PHE A 194 -4.07 -2.13 9.94
C PHE A 194 -4.92 -3.39 9.68
N LEU A 195 -4.32 -4.58 9.69
CA LEU A 195 -5.05 -5.85 9.50
C LEU A 195 -6.10 -6.09 10.59
N ALA A 196 -5.82 -5.73 11.82
CA ALA A 196 -6.78 -5.83 12.91
C ALA A 196 -7.98 -4.90 12.70
N ALA A 197 -7.74 -3.68 12.23
CA ALA A 197 -8.79 -2.73 11.87
C ALA A 197 -9.65 -3.25 10.70
N LEU A 198 -9.01 -3.76 9.64
CA LEU A 198 -9.68 -4.37 8.50
C LEU A 198 -10.56 -5.56 8.91
N THR A 199 -10.04 -6.45 9.75
CA THR A 199 -10.77 -7.60 10.29
C THR A 199 -12.02 -7.15 11.05
N LYS A 200 -11.88 -6.13 11.91
CA LYS A 200 -13.00 -5.57 12.68
C LYS A 200 -14.06 -4.93 11.77
N ALA A 201 -13.64 -4.17 10.77
CA ALA A 201 -14.54 -3.53 9.82
C ALA A 201 -15.35 -4.58 9.05
N LEU A 202 -14.72 -5.63 8.52
CA LEU A 202 -15.39 -6.69 7.79
C LEU A 202 -16.34 -7.52 8.66
N ALA A 203 -16.02 -7.73 9.93
CA ALA A 203 -16.91 -8.40 10.88
C ALA A 203 -18.21 -7.60 11.13
N GLN A 204 -18.13 -6.27 11.06
CA GLN A 204 -19.31 -5.39 11.22
C GLN A 204 -20.18 -5.32 9.95
N GLU A 205 -19.59 -5.47 8.77
CA GLU A 205 -20.31 -5.48 7.48
C GLU A 205 -20.99 -6.83 7.19
N SER A 206 -20.57 -7.92 7.84
CA SER A 206 -21.20 -9.23 7.67
C SER A 206 -22.62 -9.20 8.23
N PRO A 207 -23.67 -9.55 7.45
CA PRO A 207 -25.03 -9.58 7.98
C PRO A 207 -25.10 -10.62 9.12
N VAL A 208 -25.52 -10.16 10.29
CA VAL A 208 -25.89 -11.05 11.41
C VAL A 208 -26.90 -12.04 10.84
N LYS A 209 -26.53 -13.33 10.71
CA LYS A 209 -27.49 -14.39 10.45
C LYS A 209 -28.45 -14.41 11.65
N VAL A 210 -29.56 -13.67 11.53
CA VAL A 210 -30.67 -13.83 12.45
C VAL A 210 -31.12 -15.28 12.29
N ALA A 211 -30.82 -16.12 13.29
CA ALA A 211 -31.36 -17.44 13.37
C ALA A 211 -32.90 -17.28 13.53
N VAL A 212 -33.61 -17.47 12.42
CA VAL A 212 -35.04 -17.64 12.47
C VAL A 212 -35.26 -18.99 13.16
N ALA A 213 -35.52 -18.95 14.46
CA ALA A 213 -36.04 -20.08 15.19
C ALA A 213 -37.42 -20.39 14.63
N SER A 214 -37.54 -21.54 13.99
CA SER A 214 -38.79 -22.15 13.50
C SER A 214 -39.52 -22.83 14.69
#